data_4c5faba8b16744c9d6729577e56426c7
#
_entry.id   4c5faba8b16744c9d6729577e56426c7
#
_cell.length_a   1.000
_cell.length_b   1.000
_cell.length_c   1.000
_cell.angle_alpha   90.00
_cell.angle_beta   90.00
_cell.angle_gamma   90.00
#
_symmetry.space_group_name_H-M   'P 1'
#
loop_
_entity.id
_entity.type
_entity.pdbx_description
1 polymer ?
#
loop_
_entity_poly.entity_id
_entity_poly.type
_entity_poly.pdbx_seq_one_letter_code
_entity_poly.pdbx_strand_id
1 'polypeptide(L)'
;LPDSFKEAYPFRPLVIRAGTDGNLKEMQISRFTVDLPGAFSLEGGGLLENLADSITRSGTVGVKMTTQNLNFLTALSGEAPNGTIVIPDSMDLVAKVDINGPAYKANLKLREGQGTIDMDAALNTLTEVYKADLKINNLQLHNFLPKDSIYELSLSADAEGRGLDVTSYRSFAKLNLSLDQLHYAQYHLSNVDLTGALKGALV
;
A
#
# COMPACT_ATOMS: atom_id res chain seq x y z
N LEU A 1 -17.98 -7.10 -14.43
CA LEU A 1 -17.63 -5.75 -13.95
C LEU A 1 -18.90 -4.92 -13.84
N PRO A 2 -19.08 -4.09 -12.80
CA PRO A 2 -20.23 -3.19 -12.67
C PRO A 2 -20.34 -2.25 -13.87
N ASP A 3 -21.56 -1.83 -14.22
CA ASP A 3 -21.77 -0.91 -15.35
C ASP A 3 -21.15 0.47 -15.05
N SER A 4 -21.20 0.91 -13.80
CA SER A 4 -20.51 2.11 -13.32
C SER A 4 -19.00 2.11 -13.61
N PHE A 5 -18.36 0.94 -13.49
CA PHE A 5 -16.95 0.80 -13.85
C PHE A 5 -16.73 0.94 -15.35
N LYS A 6 -17.59 0.34 -16.18
CA LYS A 6 -17.50 0.43 -17.64
C LYS A 6 -17.66 1.88 -18.12
N GLU A 7 -18.55 2.63 -17.50
CA GLU A 7 -18.79 4.04 -17.81
C GLU A 7 -17.64 4.95 -17.37
N ALA A 8 -17.02 4.65 -16.22
CA ALA A 8 -15.93 5.43 -15.66
C ALA A 8 -14.55 5.04 -16.21
N TYR A 9 -14.42 3.84 -16.81
CA TYR A 9 -13.15 3.37 -17.35
C TYR A 9 -12.71 4.26 -18.54
N PRO A 10 -11.48 4.77 -18.53
CA PRO A 10 -10.97 5.52 -19.67
C PRO A 10 -10.90 4.60 -20.88
N PHE A 11 -11.66 4.87 -21.93
CA PHE A 11 -11.71 4.06 -23.17
C PHE A 11 -10.39 4.12 -23.95
N ARG A 12 -9.31 3.70 -23.30
CA ARG A 12 -7.97 3.64 -23.84
C ARG A 12 -7.36 2.26 -23.62
N PRO A 13 -6.52 1.79 -24.50
CA PRO A 13 -5.89 0.48 -24.34
C PRO A 13 -4.92 0.51 -23.15
N LEU A 14 -5.04 -0.50 -22.28
CA LEU A 14 -4.01 -0.81 -21.29
C LEU A 14 -2.80 -1.39 -22.04
N VAL A 15 -1.66 -0.76 -21.91
CA VAL A 15 -0.42 -1.19 -22.56
C VAL A 15 0.50 -1.81 -21.52
N ILE A 16 0.83 -3.08 -21.71
CA ILE A 16 1.77 -3.79 -20.83
C ILE A 16 2.99 -4.16 -21.67
N ARG A 17 4.18 -3.83 -21.17
CA ARG A 17 5.46 -4.25 -21.75
C ARG A 17 6.31 -4.83 -20.63
N ALA A 18 6.97 -5.95 -20.89
CA ALA A 18 7.90 -6.57 -19.96
C ALA A 18 9.12 -7.09 -20.71
N GLY A 19 10.29 -6.81 -20.16
CA GLY A 19 11.56 -7.40 -20.58
C GLY A 19 12.10 -8.25 -19.44
N THR A 20 12.24 -9.55 -19.69
CA THR A 20 12.82 -10.48 -18.73
C THR A 20 13.92 -11.28 -19.41
N ASP A 21 14.98 -11.58 -18.67
CA ASP A 21 16.06 -12.45 -19.09
C ASP A 21 16.43 -13.42 -17.96
N GLY A 22 16.87 -14.61 -18.33
CA GLY A 22 17.24 -15.64 -17.36
C GLY A 22 16.26 -16.80 -17.25
N ASN A 23 16.20 -17.39 -16.06
CA ASN A 23 15.40 -18.58 -15.75
C ASN A 23 14.97 -18.56 -14.26
N LEU A 24 14.36 -19.66 -13.76
CA LEU A 24 13.89 -19.73 -12.36
C LEU A 24 15.01 -19.72 -11.30
N LYS A 25 16.28 -19.95 -11.71
CA LYS A 25 17.42 -19.82 -10.79
C LYS A 25 17.91 -18.38 -10.67
N GLU A 26 17.84 -17.64 -11.79
CA GLU A 26 18.22 -16.24 -11.85
C GLU A 26 17.37 -15.57 -12.94
N MET A 27 16.50 -14.63 -12.55
CA MET A 27 15.62 -13.90 -13.42
C MET A 27 15.83 -12.41 -13.26
N GLN A 28 16.35 -11.80 -14.29
CA GLN A 28 16.45 -10.33 -14.38
C GLN A 28 15.19 -9.78 -15.04
N ILE A 29 14.46 -8.96 -14.31
CA ILE A 29 13.38 -8.13 -14.86
C ILE A 29 14.01 -6.79 -15.19
N SER A 30 14.43 -6.61 -16.44
CA SER A 30 15.13 -5.39 -16.86
C SER A 30 14.23 -4.17 -16.79
N ARG A 31 12.98 -4.31 -17.21
CA ARG A 31 11.93 -3.31 -17.08
C ARG A 31 10.58 -3.94 -17.36
N PHE A 32 9.60 -3.63 -16.55
CA PHE A 32 8.20 -3.78 -16.95
C PHE A 32 7.49 -2.44 -16.83
N THR A 33 6.53 -2.20 -17.73
CA THR A 33 5.70 -1.01 -17.70
C THR A 33 4.24 -1.40 -17.88
N VAL A 34 3.37 -0.71 -17.17
CA VAL A 34 1.93 -0.82 -17.31
C VAL A 34 1.39 0.60 -17.44
N ASP A 35 0.91 0.95 -18.62
CA ASP A 35 0.40 2.28 -18.93
C ASP A 35 -1.08 2.23 -19.28
N LEU A 36 -1.89 2.99 -18.58
CA LEU A 36 -3.24 3.33 -18.95
C LEU A 36 -3.31 4.84 -19.18
N PRO A 37 -3.24 5.30 -20.44
CA PRO A 37 -3.15 6.73 -20.74
C PRO A 37 -4.29 7.53 -20.14
N GLY A 38 -3.95 8.61 -19.40
CA GLY A 38 -4.91 9.44 -18.69
C GLY A 38 -5.34 8.90 -17.32
N ALA A 39 -4.83 7.72 -16.91
CA ALA A 39 -5.11 7.15 -15.61
C ALA A 39 -3.84 6.94 -14.78
N PHE A 40 -2.89 6.15 -15.27
CA PHE A 40 -1.64 5.92 -14.56
C PHE A 40 -0.54 5.39 -15.49
N SER A 41 0.69 5.57 -15.05
CA SER A 41 1.88 4.88 -15.56
C SER A 41 2.60 4.20 -14.40
N LEU A 42 2.90 2.92 -14.58
CA LEU A 42 3.66 2.12 -13.63
C LEU A 42 4.89 1.54 -14.33
N GLU A 43 6.03 1.67 -13.71
CA GLU A 43 7.27 1.04 -14.15
C GLU A 43 7.96 0.32 -12.99
N GLY A 44 8.68 -0.74 -13.31
CA GLY A 44 9.43 -1.47 -12.31
C GLY A 44 10.45 -2.41 -12.93
N GLY A 45 11.20 -3.05 -12.05
CA GLY A 45 12.21 -4.02 -12.39
C GLY A 45 12.80 -4.67 -11.16
N GLY A 46 13.69 -5.63 -11.37
CA GLY A 46 14.32 -6.31 -10.26
C GLY A 46 15.13 -7.53 -10.66
N LEU A 47 15.76 -8.12 -9.66
CA LEU A 47 16.45 -9.39 -9.78
C LEU A 47 15.82 -10.38 -8.81
N LEU A 48 15.53 -11.56 -9.29
CA LEU A 48 14.94 -12.64 -8.52
C LEU A 48 15.76 -13.91 -8.72
N GLU A 49 16.09 -14.58 -7.63
CA GLU A 49 16.92 -15.78 -7.64
C GLU A 49 16.20 -16.94 -6.94
N ASN A 50 16.47 -18.16 -7.41
CA ASN A 50 15.96 -19.42 -6.84
C ASN A 50 14.44 -19.43 -6.60
N LEU A 51 13.66 -18.90 -7.53
CA LEU A 51 12.21 -18.68 -7.38
C LEU A 51 11.43 -19.96 -7.02
N ALA A 52 11.92 -21.12 -7.43
CA ALA A 52 11.27 -22.40 -7.16
C ALA A 52 11.45 -22.91 -5.72
N ASP A 53 12.40 -22.36 -4.97
CA ASP A 53 12.69 -22.80 -3.60
C ASP A 53 12.33 -21.71 -2.58
N SER A 54 11.32 -21.97 -1.78
CA SER A 54 10.82 -21.03 -0.78
C SER A 54 11.82 -20.69 0.35
N ILE A 55 12.87 -21.47 0.50
CA ILE A 55 13.88 -21.29 1.57
C ILE A 55 15.08 -20.49 1.06
N THR A 56 15.50 -20.74 -0.19
CA THR A 56 16.70 -20.12 -0.74
C THR A 56 16.41 -19.01 -1.75
N ARG A 57 15.14 -18.78 -2.10
CA ARG A 57 14.78 -17.68 -3.01
C ARG A 57 15.23 -16.34 -2.44
N SER A 58 15.72 -15.49 -3.31
CA SER A 58 16.13 -14.13 -2.96
C SER A 58 15.80 -13.16 -4.08
N GLY A 59 15.85 -11.89 -3.76
CA GLY A 59 15.73 -10.86 -4.77
C GLY A 59 15.16 -9.55 -4.27
N THR A 60 15.16 -8.61 -5.21
CA THR A 60 14.60 -7.28 -5.00
C THR A 60 13.77 -6.90 -6.19
N VAL A 61 12.56 -6.41 -5.95
CA VAL A 61 11.69 -5.82 -6.97
C VAL A 61 11.31 -4.42 -6.53
N GLY A 62 11.50 -3.45 -7.44
CA GLY A 62 11.08 -2.07 -7.25
C GLY A 62 10.02 -1.67 -8.27
N VAL A 63 9.07 -0.84 -7.84
CA VAL A 63 8.06 -0.24 -8.70
C VAL A 63 7.91 1.24 -8.40
N LYS A 64 7.62 1.99 -9.45
CA LYS A 64 7.24 3.40 -9.39
C LYS A 64 5.95 3.59 -10.16
N MET A 65 5.00 4.29 -9.59
CA MET A 65 3.73 4.60 -10.23
C MET A 65 3.44 6.09 -10.09
N THR A 66 3.01 6.69 -11.17
CA THR A 66 2.45 8.05 -11.20
C THR A 66 1.02 7.94 -11.67
N THR A 67 0.10 8.54 -10.94
CA THR A 67 -1.32 8.53 -11.28
C THR A 67 -1.73 9.86 -11.90
N GLN A 68 -2.78 9.82 -12.71
CA GLN A 68 -3.45 11.01 -13.24
C GLN A 68 -4.92 11.01 -12.82
N ASN A 69 -5.67 9.93 -13.12
CA ASN A 69 -7.05 9.78 -12.70
C ASN A 69 -7.37 8.31 -12.47
N LEU A 70 -7.56 7.93 -11.23
CA LEU A 70 -7.90 6.56 -10.82
C LEU A 70 -9.36 6.44 -10.34
N ASN A 71 -10.19 7.46 -10.49
CA ASN A 71 -11.55 7.47 -9.95
C ASN A 71 -12.46 6.38 -10.55
N PHE A 72 -12.12 5.81 -11.71
CA PHE A 72 -12.82 4.64 -12.24
C PHE A 72 -12.69 3.40 -11.33
N LEU A 73 -11.65 3.33 -10.48
CA LEU A 73 -11.48 2.23 -9.53
C LEU A 73 -12.50 2.28 -8.39
N THR A 74 -12.96 3.47 -8.00
CA THR A 74 -14.00 3.59 -6.96
C THR A 74 -15.32 2.96 -7.41
N ALA A 75 -15.57 2.91 -8.71
CA ALA A 75 -16.73 2.24 -9.27
C ALA A 75 -16.70 0.70 -9.12
N LEU A 76 -15.56 0.09 -8.79
CA LEU A 76 -15.47 -1.35 -8.47
C LEU A 76 -16.12 -1.68 -7.13
N SER A 77 -16.17 -0.74 -6.18
CA SER A 77 -16.85 -0.89 -4.90
C SER A 77 -18.37 -0.68 -5.00
N GLY A 78 -18.88 -0.38 -6.20
CA GLY A 78 -20.31 -0.08 -6.42
C GLY A 78 -20.68 1.37 -6.10
N GLU A 79 -19.71 2.21 -5.76
CA GLU A 79 -19.93 3.64 -5.55
C GLU A 79 -20.00 4.40 -6.88
N ALA A 80 -20.80 5.46 -6.92
CA ALA A 80 -20.84 6.36 -8.07
C ALA A 80 -19.48 7.07 -8.25
N PRO A 81 -19.06 7.44 -9.46
CA PRO A 81 -17.79 8.10 -9.73
C PRO A 81 -17.51 9.39 -8.94
N ASN A 82 -18.52 9.99 -8.33
CA ASN A 82 -18.41 11.13 -7.41
C ASN A 82 -18.94 10.75 -6.01
N GLY A 83 -18.63 9.53 -5.58
CA GLY A 83 -19.04 8.96 -4.30
C GLY A 83 -18.43 9.63 -3.08
N THR A 84 -18.50 8.91 -1.94
CA THR A 84 -17.92 9.36 -0.68
C THR A 84 -16.39 9.33 -0.72
N ILE A 85 -15.82 8.37 -1.47
CA ILE A 85 -14.38 8.19 -1.62
C ILE A 85 -13.97 8.62 -3.03
N VAL A 86 -12.94 9.43 -3.11
CA VAL A 86 -12.30 9.88 -4.35
C VAL A 86 -10.82 9.52 -4.28
N ILE A 87 -10.24 9.10 -5.39
CA ILE A 87 -8.79 8.92 -5.49
C ILE A 87 -8.23 10.21 -6.08
N PRO A 88 -7.38 10.96 -5.34
CA PRO A 88 -6.79 12.19 -5.84
C PRO A 88 -5.99 11.97 -7.12
N ASP A 89 -6.02 12.95 -8.00
CA ASP A 89 -5.16 12.98 -9.18
C ASP A 89 -3.70 13.26 -8.78
N SER A 90 -2.77 12.83 -9.62
CA SER A 90 -1.34 13.17 -9.49
C SER A 90 -0.67 12.69 -8.20
N MET A 91 -0.92 11.43 -7.84
CA MET A 91 -0.15 10.76 -6.78
C MET A 91 1.09 10.08 -7.38
N ASP A 92 2.18 10.14 -6.63
CA ASP A 92 3.40 9.37 -6.87
C ASP A 92 3.55 8.28 -5.82
N LEU A 93 3.79 7.05 -6.28
CA LEU A 93 4.06 5.91 -5.42
C LEU A 93 5.38 5.27 -5.83
N VAL A 94 6.22 4.99 -4.84
CA VAL A 94 7.42 4.18 -4.99
C VAL A 94 7.35 3.04 -3.99
N ALA A 95 7.52 1.82 -4.45
CA ALA A 95 7.56 0.66 -3.57
C ALA A 95 8.73 -0.25 -3.93
N LYS A 96 9.29 -0.90 -2.91
CA LYS A 96 10.37 -1.87 -3.03
C LYS A 96 10.06 -3.07 -2.15
N VAL A 97 10.31 -4.26 -2.66
CA VAL A 97 10.20 -5.51 -1.90
C VAL A 97 11.53 -6.23 -2.00
N ASP A 98 12.12 -6.56 -0.86
CA ASP A 98 13.29 -7.41 -0.71
C ASP A 98 12.84 -8.79 -0.18
N ILE A 99 13.31 -9.85 -0.81
CA ILE A 99 12.96 -11.25 -0.51
C ILE A 99 14.25 -11.97 -0.09
N ASN A 100 14.18 -12.69 1.02
CA ASN A 100 15.27 -13.54 1.49
C ASN A 100 14.68 -14.79 2.14
N GLY A 101 14.55 -15.86 1.37
CA GLY A 101 13.84 -17.07 1.77
C GLY A 101 12.41 -16.78 2.21
N PRO A 102 12.06 -17.14 3.44
CA PRO A 102 10.75 -16.85 4.01
C PRO A 102 10.58 -15.39 4.48
N ALA A 103 11.64 -14.60 4.50
CA ALA A 103 11.62 -13.22 4.99
C ALA A 103 11.36 -12.23 3.84
N TYR A 104 10.41 -11.36 4.05
CA TYR A 104 10.04 -10.27 3.13
C TYR A 104 10.18 -8.94 3.86
N LYS A 105 10.71 -7.96 3.16
CA LYS A 105 10.70 -6.56 3.58
C LYS A 105 10.08 -5.72 2.47
N ALA A 106 9.17 -4.84 2.82
CA ALA A 106 8.54 -3.92 1.89
C ALA A 106 8.70 -2.49 2.40
N ASN A 107 9.07 -1.60 1.49
CA ASN A 107 9.08 -0.16 1.71
C ASN A 107 8.11 0.46 0.72
N LEU A 108 7.28 1.37 1.17
CA LEU A 108 6.35 2.10 0.33
C LEU A 108 6.40 3.58 0.69
N LYS A 109 6.47 4.41 -0.34
CA LYS A 109 6.33 5.86 -0.22
C LYS A 109 5.27 6.34 -1.19
N LEU A 110 4.27 7.00 -0.66
CA LEU A 110 3.24 7.67 -1.46
C LEU A 110 3.28 9.16 -1.18
N ARG A 111 3.17 9.95 -2.23
CA ARG A 111 3.01 11.41 -2.15
C ARG A 111 1.72 11.83 -2.83
N GLU A 112 0.98 12.67 -2.15
CA GLU A 112 -0.20 13.37 -2.65
C GLU A 112 -0.10 14.85 -2.27
N GLY A 113 0.08 15.74 -3.23
CA GLY A 113 0.32 17.16 -2.95
C GLY A 113 1.51 17.39 -2.01
N GLN A 114 1.24 17.95 -0.85
CA GLN A 114 2.21 18.12 0.24
C GLN A 114 2.20 16.94 1.23
N GLY A 115 1.22 16.05 1.12
CA GLY A 115 1.07 14.90 1.98
C GLY A 115 1.99 13.74 1.59
N THR A 116 2.48 13.01 2.59
CA THR A 116 3.28 11.81 2.39
C THR A 116 2.81 10.67 3.28
N ILE A 117 2.88 9.46 2.74
CA ILE A 117 2.73 8.21 3.49
C ILE A 117 4.02 7.41 3.28
N ASP A 118 4.72 7.11 4.35
CA ASP A 118 5.89 6.23 4.38
C ASP A 118 5.52 4.97 5.18
N MET A 119 5.76 3.80 4.61
CA MET A 119 5.49 2.52 5.26
C MET A 119 6.68 1.58 5.09
N ASP A 120 7.13 1.01 6.18
CA ASP A 120 8.11 -0.07 6.24
C ASP A 120 7.45 -1.31 6.85
N ALA A 121 7.51 -2.44 6.18
CA ALA A 121 6.93 -3.67 6.66
C ALA A 121 7.90 -4.84 6.52
N ALA A 122 7.87 -5.75 7.46
CA ALA A 122 8.60 -7.01 7.43
C ALA A 122 7.71 -8.17 7.83
N LEU A 123 7.85 -9.28 7.15
CA LEU A 123 7.11 -10.51 7.42
C LEU A 123 8.05 -11.71 7.23
N ASN A 124 8.01 -12.65 8.16
CA ASN A 124 8.59 -13.96 7.97
C ASN A 124 7.45 -14.99 7.87
N THR A 125 7.28 -15.59 6.70
CA THR A 125 6.17 -16.51 6.42
C THR A 125 6.28 -17.86 7.11
N LEU A 126 7.47 -18.25 7.60
CA LEU A 126 7.69 -19.48 8.36
C LEU A 126 7.35 -19.32 9.83
N THR A 127 7.75 -18.21 10.43
CA THR A 127 7.52 -17.93 11.85
C THR A 127 6.27 -17.10 12.08
N GLU A 128 5.68 -16.56 11.00
CA GLU A 128 4.55 -15.63 10.99
C GLU A 128 4.80 -14.36 11.83
N VAL A 129 6.06 -14.03 12.07
CA VAL A 129 6.44 -12.79 12.75
C VAL A 129 6.38 -11.64 11.76
N TYR A 130 5.72 -10.57 12.16
CA TYR A 130 5.61 -9.36 11.36
C TYR A 130 5.90 -8.10 12.16
N LYS A 131 6.33 -7.08 11.45
CA LYS A 131 6.49 -5.72 11.93
C LYS A 131 6.08 -4.75 10.82
N ALA A 132 5.41 -3.66 11.18
CA ALA A 132 5.10 -2.58 10.26
C ALA A 132 5.25 -1.25 10.99
N ASP A 133 5.87 -0.29 10.32
CA ASP A 133 6.01 1.09 10.74
C ASP A 133 5.34 1.97 9.68
N LEU A 134 4.41 2.83 10.07
CA LEU A 134 3.67 3.74 9.21
C LEU A 134 3.89 5.17 9.68
N LYS A 135 4.18 6.06 8.76
CA LYS A 135 4.22 7.50 9.01
C LYS A 135 3.44 8.24 7.95
N ILE A 136 2.49 9.04 8.39
CA ILE A 136 1.68 9.94 7.56
C ILE A 136 2.01 11.37 7.98
N ASN A 137 2.37 12.21 7.02
CA ASN A 137 2.63 13.62 7.28
C ASN A 137 1.76 14.47 6.34
N ASN A 138 1.06 15.45 6.90
CA ASN A 138 0.30 16.48 6.20
C ASN A 138 -0.62 15.94 5.09
N LEU A 139 -1.17 14.73 5.26
CA LEU A 139 -2.06 14.15 4.27
C LEU A 139 -3.38 14.90 4.25
N GLN A 140 -3.77 15.41 3.10
CA GLN A 140 -5.02 16.12 2.92
C GLN A 140 -6.17 15.13 2.69
N LEU A 141 -6.72 14.59 3.80
CA LEU A 141 -7.78 13.58 3.74
C LEU A 141 -9.03 14.07 3.01
N HIS A 142 -9.29 15.39 3.01
CA HIS A 142 -10.39 15.97 2.25
C HIS A 142 -10.29 15.72 0.73
N ASN A 143 -9.08 15.52 0.19
CA ASN A 143 -8.88 15.16 -1.20
C ASN A 143 -9.33 13.73 -1.50
N PHE A 144 -9.37 12.86 -0.48
CA PHE A 144 -9.86 11.47 -0.58
C PHE A 144 -11.32 11.34 -0.15
N LEU A 145 -11.76 12.18 0.79
CA LEU A 145 -13.07 12.16 1.42
C LEU A 145 -13.72 13.56 1.35
N PRO A 146 -14.05 14.04 0.13
CA PRO A 146 -14.47 15.43 -0.06
C PRO A 146 -15.81 15.78 0.59
N LYS A 147 -16.60 14.78 0.98
CA LYS A 147 -17.90 14.97 1.67
C LYS A 147 -17.76 14.95 3.19
N ASP A 148 -16.61 14.53 3.69
CA ASP A 148 -16.32 14.49 5.13
C ASP A 148 -15.60 15.77 5.57
N SER A 149 -15.79 16.12 6.83
CA SER A 149 -15.14 17.29 7.44
C SER A 149 -13.77 16.95 8.00
N ILE A 150 -13.06 15.98 7.41
CA ILE A 150 -11.69 15.62 7.78
C ILE A 150 -10.75 16.26 6.77
N TYR A 151 -9.84 17.09 7.25
CA TYR A 151 -8.96 17.87 6.38
C TYR A 151 -7.53 17.33 6.38
N GLU A 152 -6.78 17.55 7.41
CA GLU A 152 -5.36 17.21 7.49
C GLU A 152 -5.12 16.13 8.53
N LEU A 153 -4.22 15.19 8.20
CA LEU A 153 -3.81 14.11 9.08
C LEU A 153 -2.30 13.98 9.08
N SER A 154 -1.73 13.96 10.29
CA SER A 154 -0.36 13.53 10.55
C SER A 154 -0.37 12.53 11.70
N LEU A 155 0.16 11.33 11.47
CA LEU A 155 0.27 10.30 12.50
C LEU A 155 1.46 9.38 12.24
N SER A 156 1.89 8.72 13.28
CA SER A 156 2.76 7.55 13.20
C SER A 156 2.13 6.35 13.89
N ALA A 157 2.37 5.18 13.35
CA ALA A 157 1.91 3.93 13.95
C ALA A 157 2.98 2.85 13.75
N ASP A 158 3.20 2.05 14.79
CA ASP A 158 3.98 0.83 14.71
C ASP A 158 3.14 -0.37 15.16
N ALA A 159 3.29 -1.44 14.43
CA ALA A 159 2.64 -2.70 14.73
C ALA A 159 3.66 -3.83 14.69
N GLU A 160 3.61 -4.71 15.65
CA GLU A 160 4.41 -5.92 15.69
C GLU A 160 3.57 -7.10 16.19
N GLY A 161 3.89 -8.28 15.70
CA GLY A 161 3.12 -9.43 16.14
C GLY A 161 3.61 -10.75 15.55
N ARG A 162 2.84 -11.77 15.87
CA ARG A 162 3.03 -13.13 15.37
C ARG A 162 1.68 -13.79 15.16
N GLY A 163 1.59 -14.61 14.11
CA GLY A 163 0.37 -15.31 13.73
C GLY A 163 -0.52 -14.43 12.85
N LEU A 164 -0.82 -14.91 11.65
CA LEU A 164 -1.69 -14.21 10.68
C LEU A 164 -3.18 -14.53 10.90
N ASP A 165 -3.45 -15.60 11.64
CA ASP A 165 -4.81 -15.96 12.06
C ASP A 165 -5.08 -15.34 13.44
N VAL A 166 -5.82 -14.24 13.47
CA VAL A 166 -6.17 -13.52 14.71
C VAL A 166 -7.06 -14.30 15.66
N THR A 167 -7.68 -15.40 15.21
CA THR A 167 -8.49 -16.29 16.03
C THR A 167 -7.66 -17.36 16.74
N SER A 168 -6.42 -17.57 16.32
CA SER A 168 -5.51 -18.54 16.92
C SER A 168 -5.01 -18.07 18.28
N TYR A 169 -5.06 -18.95 19.28
CA TYR A 169 -4.51 -18.68 20.64
C TYR A 169 -3.01 -18.36 20.66
N ARG A 170 -2.29 -18.68 19.57
CA ARG A 170 -0.84 -18.41 19.42
C ARG A 170 -0.56 -17.02 18.84
N SER A 171 -1.60 -16.36 18.34
CA SER A 171 -1.44 -15.05 17.72
C SER A 171 -1.38 -13.96 18.78
N PHE A 172 -0.51 -13.01 18.55
CA PHE A 172 -0.50 -11.76 19.29
C PHE A 172 -0.16 -10.61 18.34
N ALA A 173 -0.70 -9.44 18.64
CA ALA A 173 -0.36 -8.20 17.97
C ALA A 173 -0.27 -7.08 19.00
N LYS A 174 0.67 -6.17 18.79
CA LYS A 174 0.79 -4.93 19.53
C LYS A 174 0.76 -3.79 18.52
N LEU A 175 0.01 -2.76 18.84
CA LEU A 175 -0.12 -1.54 18.05
C LEU A 175 0.12 -0.35 18.95
N ASN A 176 1.01 0.53 18.54
CA ASN A 176 1.13 1.87 19.09
C ASN A 176 0.79 2.85 17.96
N LEU A 177 0.03 3.88 18.30
CA LEU A 177 -0.35 4.94 17.39
C LEU A 177 -0.16 6.28 18.09
N SER A 178 0.55 7.19 17.45
CA SER A 178 0.69 8.57 17.88
C SER A 178 0.08 9.47 16.82
N LEU A 179 -0.97 10.18 17.20
CA LEU A 179 -1.62 11.19 16.37
C LEU A 179 -0.95 12.53 16.63
N ASP A 180 -0.15 12.99 15.68
CA ASP A 180 0.53 14.30 15.79
C ASP A 180 -0.45 15.43 15.53
N GLN A 181 -1.31 15.28 14.50
CA GLN A 181 -2.30 16.28 14.12
C GLN A 181 -3.48 15.65 13.37
N LEU A 182 -4.69 16.05 13.72
CA LEU A 182 -5.92 15.82 12.97
C LEU A 182 -6.78 17.07 12.97
N HIS A 183 -7.10 17.56 11.77
CA HIS A 183 -8.07 18.64 11.60
C HIS A 183 -9.41 18.05 11.19
N TYR A 184 -10.39 18.10 12.09
CA TYR A 184 -11.75 17.60 11.89
C TYR A 184 -12.77 18.73 12.15
N ALA A 185 -13.46 19.18 11.11
CA ALA A 185 -14.40 20.31 11.14
C ALA A 185 -13.70 21.56 11.73
N GLN A 186 -14.17 22.07 12.87
CA GLN A 186 -13.56 23.16 13.61
C GLN A 186 -12.58 22.70 14.71
N TYR A 187 -12.37 21.40 14.87
CA TYR A 187 -11.54 20.83 15.93
C TYR A 187 -10.15 20.50 15.43
N HIS A 188 -9.16 20.83 16.22
CA HIS A 188 -7.77 20.42 16.02
C HIS A 188 -7.38 19.48 17.16
N LEU A 189 -7.16 18.23 16.84
CA LEU A 189 -6.67 17.22 17.75
C LEU A 189 -5.17 17.05 17.53
N SER A 190 -4.41 16.98 18.61
CA SER A 190 -2.96 16.76 18.54
C SER A 190 -2.45 16.02 19.77
N ASN A 191 -1.31 15.34 19.58
CA ASN A 191 -0.60 14.64 20.65
C ASN A 191 -1.48 13.60 21.37
N VAL A 192 -2.13 12.73 20.61
CA VAL A 192 -2.95 11.62 21.13
C VAL A 192 -2.21 10.32 20.92
N ASP A 193 -1.86 9.65 22.00
CA ASP A 193 -1.20 8.35 21.98
C ASP A 193 -2.19 7.23 22.33
N LEU A 194 -2.20 6.19 21.53
CA LEU A 194 -3.01 5.00 21.70
C LEU A 194 -2.12 3.76 21.67
N THR A 195 -2.29 2.89 22.62
CA THR A 195 -1.61 1.57 22.65
C THR A 195 -2.64 0.47 22.75
N GLY A 196 -2.54 -0.50 21.86
CA GLY A 196 -3.40 -1.67 21.81
C GLY A 196 -2.59 -2.95 21.82
N ALA A 197 -3.12 -3.98 22.45
CA ALA A 197 -2.58 -5.33 22.36
C ALA A 197 -3.71 -6.34 22.15
N LEU A 198 -3.56 -7.19 21.15
CA LEU A 198 -4.42 -8.33 20.88
C LEU A 198 -3.65 -9.60 21.24
N LYS A 199 -4.25 -10.44 22.08
CA LYS A 199 -3.85 -11.84 22.23
C LYS A 199 -4.94 -12.69 21.62
N GLY A 200 -4.55 -13.71 20.87
CA GLY A 200 -5.49 -14.62 20.23
C GLY A 200 -6.52 -15.15 21.21
N ALA A 201 -7.72 -15.37 20.73
CA ALA A 201 -8.86 -15.72 21.56
C ALA A 201 -8.59 -16.96 22.39
N LEU A 202 -8.69 -16.83 23.70
CA LEU A 202 -8.98 -17.96 24.57
C LEU A 202 -10.43 -18.35 24.30
N VAL A 203 -10.62 -19.45 23.58
CA VAL A 203 -11.91 -20.13 23.52
C VAL A 203 -12.04 -20.99 24.75
#